data_7cb09c7ff9f48e9b07f5b54ee66c32e9
#
_entry.id   7cb09c7ff9f48e9b07f5b54ee66c32e9
#
_cell.length_a   1.000
_cell.length_b   1.000
_cell.length_c   1.000
_cell.angle_alpha   90.00
_cell.angle_beta   90.00
_cell.angle_gamma   90.00
#
_symmetry.space_group_name_H-M   'P 1'
#
loop_
_entity.id
_entity.type
_entity.pdbx_description
1 polymer ?
#
loop_
_entity_poly.entity_id
_entity_poly.type
_entity_poly.pdbx_seq_one_letter_code
_entity_poly.pdbx_strand_id
1 'polypeptide(L)'
;MLKVGILGYGYWGPNITRNFVQLDDCRVKMVADSRQERLNQLKDVHPSIKTSTEVNDVFEDPEIDAIAVVTPVSTHYGFAKRALLSGKHVLVEKPITTNTSEAEELIAIAREKKLTLMVDHTFLYTGSVEKMKEIVDSGQIGNIKYLDGTRINLGLFQQDVNVLWDLASHDISVVNYLIEERPKTIQATGICHTDNDIENIAYLTLKYVSGLIVHLNCSWSSPVKIRQILVGGDKKMIVFNDIEPTEKVKVYDRGYTVIPDDEKKKVLIDYRLGDVTIPKIHLTEALNG
;
A
#
# COMPACT_ATOMS: atom_id res chain seq x y z
N MET A 1 11.64 7.59 -24.16
CA MET A 1 12.19 6.56 -23.26
C MET A 1 12.58 7.26 -21.97
N LEU A 2 11.91 6.96 -20.88
CA LEU A 2 12.14 7.53 -19.54
C LEU A 2 13.47 7.00 -18.96
N LYS A 3 14.35 7.87 -18.52
CA LYS A 3 15.61 7.46 -17.87
C LYS A 3 15.47 7.58 -16.35
N VAL A 4 15.62 6.46 -15.64
CA VAL A 4 15.39 6.36 -14.20
C VAL A 4 16.71 6.18 -13.46
N GLY A 5 16.88 6.96 -12.38
CA GLY A 5 17.85 6.73 -11.34
C GLY A 5 17.20 6.04 -10.13
N ILE A 6 17.88 5.13 -9.47
CA ILE A 6 17.37 4.43 -8.29
C ILE A 6 18.28 4.70 -7.12
N LEU A 7 17.72 5.12 -6.00
CA LEU A 7 18.40 5.28 -4.72
C LEU A 7 18.03 4.13 -3.78
N GLY A 8 19.02 3.33 -3.42
CA GLY A 8 18.86 2.15 -2.56
C GLY A 8 18.74 0.84 -3.34
N TYR A 9 19.62 -0.10 -3.04
CA TYR A 9 19.57 -1.48 -3.56
C TYR A 9 19.56 -2.49 -2.38
N GLY A 10 18.69 -2.17 -1.41
CA GLY A 10 18.43 -3.00 -0.23
C GLY A 10 17.56 -4.21 -0.51
N TYR A 11 16.60 -4.48 0.38
CA TYR A 11 15.68 -5.61 0.27
C TYR A 11 14.73 -5.48 -0.94
N TRP A 12 14.18 -4.27 -1.18
CA TRP A 12 13.19 -4.03 -2.24
C TRP A 12 13.81 -3.51 -3.54
N GLY A 13 14.99 -2.91 -3.49
CA GLY A 13 15.71 -2.35 -4.65
C GLY A 13 15.84 -3.29 -5.85
N PRO A 14 16.21 -4.58 -5.68
CA PRO A 14 16.24 -5.55 -6.77
C PRO A 14 14.90 -5.72 -7.51
N ASN A 15 13.78 -5.71 -6.78
CA ASN A 15 12.44 -5.85 -7.37
C ASN A 15 12.08 -4.62 -8.21
N ILE A 16 12.27 -3.42 -7.67
CA ILE A 16 12.03 -2.16 -8.38
C ILE A 16 12.92 -2.07 -9.63
N THR A 17 14.21 -2.38 -9.49
CA THR A 17 15.14 -2.34 -10.63
C THR A 17 14.72 -3.31 -11.72
N ARG A 18 14.40 -4.55 -11.39
CA ARG A 18 13.97 -5.58 -12.34
C ARG A 18 12.72 -5.13 -13.11
N ASN A 19 11.74 -4.58 -12.42
CA ASN A 19 10.51 -4.12 -13.05
C ASN A 19 10.76 -2.95 -13.99
N PHE A 20 11.53 -1.93 -13.60
CA PHE A 20 11.91 -0.84 -14.51
C PHE A 20 12.71 -1.30 -15.73
N VAL A 21 13.58 -2.32 -15.59
CA VAL A 21 14.35 -2.89 -16.70
C VAL A 21 13.46 -3.63 -17.70
N GLN A 22 12.31 -4.17 -17.26
CA GLN A 22 11.37 -4.89 -18.12
C GLN A 22 10.44 -3.98 -18.91
N LEU A 23 10.38 -2.67 -18.60
CA LEU A 23 9.54 -1.72 -19.32
C LEU A 23 10.22 -1.25 -20.62
N ASP A 24 9.55 -1.39 -21.75
CA ASP A 24 10.07 -1.02 -23.07
C ASP A 24 10.37 0.48 -23.20
N ASP A 25 9.56 1.33 -22.55
CA ASP A 25 9.69 2.80 -22.58
C ASP A 25 10.55 3.37 -21.46
N CYS A 26 11.22 2.51 -20.69
CA CYS A 26 12.03 2.89 -19.54
C CYS A 26 13.46 2.35 -19.66
N ARG A 27 14.41 3.09 -19.08
CA ARG A 27 15.80 2.65 -18.93
C ARG A 27 16.32 3.03 -17.55
N VAL A 28 16.73 2.03 -16.77
CA VAL A 28 17.50 2.28 -15.55
C VAL A 28 18.90 2.73 -15.94
N LYS A 29 19.20 3.99 -15.69
CA LYS A 29 20.50 4.60 -16.05
C LYS A 29 21.53 4.38 -14.98
N MET A 30 21.16 4.59 -13.70
CA MET A 30 22.06 4.51 -12.56
C MET A 30 21.34 4.01 -11.31
N VAL A 31 22.05 3.24 -10.50
CA VAL A 31 21.64 2.85 -9.16
C VAL A 31 22.70 3.28 -8.17
N ALA A 32 22.28 3.95 -7.09
CA ALA A 32 23.16 4.33 -6.00
C ALA A 32 22.78 3.61 -4.70
N ASP A 33 23.77 3.04 -4.02
CA ASP A 33 23.67 2.47 -2.66
C ASP A 33 25.00 2.69 -1.94
N SER A 34 24.98 3.11 -0.69
CA SER A 34 26.20 3.34 0.10
C SER A 34 27.06 2.09 0.31
N ARG A 35 26.48 0.91 0.09
CA ARG A 35 27.14 -0.39 0.28
C ARG A 35 27.58 -0.96 -1.06
N GLN A 36 28.89 -1.02 -1.26
CA GLN A 36 29.50 -1.53 -2.49
C GLN A 36 29.10 -2.97 -2.80
N GLU A 37 28.91 -3.82 -1.78
CA GLU A 37 28.47 -5.20 -1.97
C GLU A 37 27.10 -5.31 -2.65
N ARG A 38 26.18 -4.38 -2.38
CA ARG A 38 24.87 -4.32 -3.04
C ARG A 38 25.00 -3.94 -4.51
N LEU A 39 25.87 -3.02 -4.79
CA LEU A 39 26.16 -2.62 -6.18
C LEU A 39 26.85 -3.73 -6.98
N ASN A 40 27.70 -4.53 -6.35
CA ASN A 40 28.28 -5.72 -6.98
C ASN A 40 27.20 -6.75 -7.34
N GLN A 41 26.27 -7.03 -6.44
CA GLN A 41 25.11 -7.90 -6.70
C GLN A 41 24.26 -7.39 -7.88
N LEU A 42 24.04 -6.08 -7.97
CA LEU A 42 23.36 -5.47 -9.12
C LEU A 42 24.13 -5.74 -10.42
N LYS A 43 25.45 -5.55 -10.41
CA LYS A 43 26.32 -5.73 -11.59
C LYS A 43 26.34 -7.16 -12.11
N ASP A 44 26.21 -8.14 -11.21
CA ASP A 44 26.15 -9.56 -11.59
C ASP A 44 24.89 -9.86 -12.42
N VAL A 45 23.78 -9.17 -12.15
CA VAL A 45 22.49 -9.37 -12.83
C VAL A 45 22.27 -8.39 -13.99
N HIS A 46 22.69 -7.13 -13.80
CA HIS A 46 22.49 -6.02 -14.73
C HIS A 46 23.81 -5.27 -15.02
N PRO A 47 24.75 -5.87 -15.73
CA PRO A 47 26.11 -5.29 -15.92
C PRO A 47 26.12 -3.95 -16.66
N SER A 48 25.10 -3.63 -17.44
CA SER A 48 25.00 -2.39 -18.21
C SER A 48 24.56 -1.18 -17.38
N ILE A 49 23.94 -1.38 -16.20
CA ILE A 49 23.48 -0.29 -15.35
C ILE A 49 24.69 0.35 -14.67
N LYS A 50 24.78 1.69 -14.71
CA LYS A 50 25.80 2.41 -13.94
C LYS A 50 25.53 2.29 -12.44
N THR A 51 26.59 2.24 -11.64
CA THR A 51 26.50 2.15 -10.18
C THR A 51 27.31 3.27 -9.55
N SER A 52 26.87 3.77 -8.40
CA SER A 52 27.62 4.72 -7.59
C SER A 52 27.38 4.49 -6.10
N THR A 53 28.40 4.72 -5.27
CA THR A 53 28.22 4.82 -3.81
C THR A 53 27.73 6.20 -3.38
N GLU A 54 27.76 7.18 -4.27
CA GLU A 54 27.39 8.56 -4.02
C GLU A 54 26.01 8.86 -4.62
N VAL A 55 25.04 9.19 -3.77
CA VAL A 55 23.68 9.57 -4.22
C VAL A 55 23.67 10.83 -5.08
N ASN A 56 24.67 11.70 -4.92
CA ASN A 56 24.83 12.93 -5.68
C ASN A 56 24.88 12.67 -7.19
N ASP A 57 25.56 11.60 -7.60
CA ASP A 57 25.71 11.25 -9.02
C ASP A 57 24.35 11.04 -9.70
N VAL A 58 23.35 10.53 -8.95
CA VAL A 58 21.97 10.34 -9.48
C VAL A 58 21.22 11.67 -9.56
N PHE A 59 21.34 12.53 -8.55
CA PHE A 59 20.66 13.83 -8.54
C PHE A 59 21.17 14.79 -9.59
N GLU A 60 22.51 14.78 -9.81
CA GLU A 60 23.21 15.73 -10.67
C GLU A 60 23.27 15.28 -12.14
N ASP A 61 22.96 14.02 -12.44
CA ASP A 61 22.93 13.54 -13.81
C ASP A 61 21.77 14.19 -14.59
N PRO A 62 22.07 15.05 -15.60
CA PRO A 62 21.04 15.78 -16.35
C PRO A 62 20.20 14.90 -17.26
N GLU A 63 20.63 13.67 -17.52
CA GLU A 63 19.88 12.75 -18.37
C GLU A 63 18.91 11.86 -17.57
N ILE A 64 18.87 11.93 -16.26
CA ILE A 64 17.89 11.22 -15.43
C ILE A 64 16.61 12.07 -15.35
N ASP A 65 15.49 11.49 -15.78
CA ASP A 65 14.19 12.14 -15.80
C ASP A 65 13.41 11.90 -14.50
N ALA A 66 13.59 10.72 -13.90
CA ALA A 66 12.87 10.29 -12.69
C ALA A 66 13.80 9.57 -11.71
N ILE A 67 13.50 9.69 -10.42
CA ILE A 67 14.21 8.99 -9.35
C ILE A 67 13.25 8.11 -8.56
N ALA A 68 13.61 6.82 -8.41
CA ALA A 68 12.97 5.91 -7.49
C ALA A 68 13.74 5.91 -6.15
N VAL A 69 13.07 6.27 -5.07
CA VAL A 69 13.62 6.31 -3.71
C VAL A 69 13.21 5.03 -2.99
N VAL A 70 14.16 4.11 -2.80
CA VAL A 70 13.96 2.74 -2.26
C VAL A 70 14.91 2.52 -1.07
N THR A 71 15.05 3.53 -0.25
CA THR A 71 15.93 3.62 0.90
C THR A 71 15.16 3.47 2.21
N PRO A 72 15.77 3.48 3.41
CA PRO A 72 15.03 3.53 4.66
C PRO A 72 14.11 4.76 4.76
N VAL A 73 12.96 4.60 5.43
CA VAL A 73 11.88 5.61 5.51
C VAL A 73 12.39 6.97 5.99
N SER A 74 13.32 6.99 6.95
CA SER A 74 13.92 8.21 7.49
C SER A 74 14.60 9.10 6.44
N THR A 75 14.93 8.55 5.27
CA THR A 75 15.58 9.28 4.18
C THR A 75 14.64 9.68 3.05
N HIS A 76 13.40 9.15 3.03
CA HIS A 76 12.46 9.35 1.94
C HIS A 76 12.18 10.83 1.68
N TYR A 77 11.83 11.58 2.72
CA TYR A 77 11.55 13.00 2.59
C TYR A 77 12.73 13.77 1.98
N GLY A 78 13.93 13.60 2.55
CA GLY A 78 15.12 14.34 2.10
C GLY A 78 15.47 14.05 0.64
N PHE A 79 15.42 12.78 0.23
CA PHE A 79 15.75 12.38 -1.14
C PHE A 79 14.64 12.76 -2.13
N ALA A 80 13.38 12.55 -1.78
CA ALA A 80 12.25 12.94 -2.63
C ALA A 80 12.21 14.47 -2.85
N LYS A 81 12.39 15.26 -1.78
CA LYS A 81 12.47 16.71 -1.86
C LYS A 81 13.60 17.17 -2.78
N ARG A 82 14.79 16.60 -2.60
CA ARG A 82 15.94 16.94 -3.43
C ARG A 82 15.71 16.57 -4.91
N ALA A 83 15.13 15.42 -5.19
CA ALA A 83 14.79 15.01 -6.55
C ALA A 83 13.82 15.97 -7.22
N LEU A 84 12.72 16.32 -6.53
CA LEU A 84 11.76 17.29 -7.02
C LEU A 84 12.38 18.67 -7.24
N LEU A 85 13.21 19.15 -6.31
CA LEU A 85 13.92 20.43 -6.47
C LEU A 85 14.90 20.44 -7.65
N SER A 86 15.50 19.28 -7.96
CA SER A 86 16.35 19.09 -9.14
C SER A 86 15.56 18.87 -10.45
N GLY A 87 14.25 19.04 -10.44
CA GLY A 87 13.39 18.93 -11.62
C GLY A 87 13.12 17.52 -12.10
N LYS A 88 13.23 16.52 -11.22
CA LYS A 88 13.01 15.10 -11.56
C LYS A 88 11.70 14.59 -10.98
N HIS A 89 11.00 13.73 -11.73
CA HIS A 89 9.86 12.96 -11.23
C HIS A 89 10.30 12.02 -10.12
N VAL A 90 9.40 11.66 -9.19
CA VAL A 90 9.73 10.82 -8.04
C VAL A 90 8.73 9.68 -7.89
N LEU A 91 9.26 8.47 -7.80
CA LEU A 91 8.61 7.33 -7.18
C LEU A 91 9.27 7.12 -5.81
N VAL A 92 8.50 7.05 -4.73
CA VAL A 92 9.00 6.79 -3.39
C VAL A 92 8.32 5.58 -2.78
N GLU A 93 9.10 4.71 -2.15
CA GLU A 93 8.57 3.58 -1.39
C GLU A 93 7.65 4.05 -0.26
N LYS A 94 6.72 3.17 0.09
CA LYS A 94 5.84 3.41 1.24
C LYS A 94 6.60 3.22 2.59
N PRO A 95 6.23 3.92 3.63
CA PRO A 95 5.39 5.13 3.63
C PRO A 95 6.13 6.31 3.01
N ILE A 96 5.40 7.26 2.43
CA ILE A 96 6.00 8.41 1.72
C ILE A 96 6.98 9.21 2.59
N THR A 97 6.61 9.42 3.85
CA THR A 97 7.38 10.15 4.87
C THR A 97 7.03 9.62 6.26
N THR A 98 7.67 10.14 7.30
CA THR A 98 7.37 9.80 8.70
C THR A 98 6.36 10.73 9.36
N ASN A 99 5.95 11.81 8.70
CA ASN A 99 4.95 12.74 9.19
C ASN A 99 4.20 13.46 8.05
N THR A 100 3.03 14.00 8.40
CA THR A 100 2.12 14.62 7.42
C THR A 100 2.66 15.90 6.80
N SER A 101 3.34 16.75 7.59
CA SER A 101 3.86 18.04 7.09
C SER A 101 4.92 17.86 6.02
N GLU A 102 5.78 16.85 6.13
CA GLU A 102 6.74 16.50 5.10
C GLU A 102 6.05 16.02 3.80
N ALA A 103 5.02 15.18 3.93
CA ALA A 103 4.26 14.71 2.78
C ALA A 103 3.56 15.88 2.07
N GLU A 104 2.93 16.78 2.82
CA GLU A 104 2.28 17.97 2.28
C GLU A 104 3.27 18.89 1.56
N GLU A 105 4.47 19.08 2.10
CA GLU A 105 5.51 19.86 1.45
C GLU A 105 5.96 19.20 0.12
N LEU A 106 6.20 17.89 0.10
CA LEU A 106 6.55 17.19 -1.14
C LEU A 106 5.46 17.35 -2.22
N ILE A 107 4.19 17.23 -1.82
CA ILE A 107 3.05 17.43 -2.72
C ILE A 107 3.02 18.87 -3.27
N ALA A 108 3.27 19.87 -2.41
CA ALA A 108 3.32 21.27 -2.82
C ALA A 108 4.43 21.53 -3.85
N ILE A 109 5.65 21.03 -3.58
CA ILE A 109 6.79 21.17 -4.51
C ILE A 109 6.50 20.48 -5.84
N ALA A 110 5.97 19.25 -5.80
CA ALA A 110 5.65 18.49 -7.02
C ALA A 110 4.61 19.24 -7.89
N ARG A 111 3.58 19.82 -7.28
CA ARG A 111 2.56 20.63 -7.97
C ARG A 111 3.14 21.91 -8.56
N GLU A 112 3.92 22.66 -7.79
CA GLU A 112 4.57 23.90 -8.25
C GLU A 112 5.46 23.64 -9.46
N LYS A 113 6.27 22.58 -9.40
CA LYS A 113 7.21 22.22 -10.46
C LYS A 113 6.58 21.41 -11.59
N LYS A 114 5.29 21.04 -11.50
CA LYS A 114 4.56 20.19 -12.46
C LYS A 114 5.25 18.84 -12.66
N LEU A 115 5.76 18.26 -11.57
CA LEU A 115 6.40 16.96 -11.54
C LEU A 115 5.45 15.91 -10.96
N THR A 116 5.64 14.66 -11.37
CA THR A 116 4.95 13.51 -10.78
C THR A 116 5.65 13.14 -9.46
N LEU A 117 4.85 13.03 -8.40
CA LEU A 117 5.22 12.39 -7.15
C LEU A 117 4.29 11.20 -6.95
N MET A 118 4.83 10.00 -6.96
CA MET A 118 4.09 8.75 -6.81
C MET A 118 4.61 7.98 -5.60
N VAL A 119 3.71 7.40 -4.82
CA VAL A 119 4.06 6.48 -3.73
C VAL A 119 3.85 5.06 -4.21
N ASP A 120 4.78 4.17 -3.92
CA ASP A 120 4.72 2.76 -4.31
C ASP A 120 3.69 1.97 -3.49
N HIS A 121 2.41 2.24 -3.71
CA HIS A 121 1.29 1.48 -3.17
C HIS A 121 0.96 0.29 -4.08
N THR A 122 1.90 -0.64 -4.23
CA THR A 122 1.83 -1.80 -5.14
C THR A 122 0.52 -2.59 -5.08
N PHE A 123 -0.11 -2.70 -3.91
CA PHE A 123 -1.36 -3.45 -3.77
C PHE A 123 -2.49 -2.92 -4.64
N LEU A 124 -2.53 -1.62 -4.92
CA LEU A 124 -3.58 -1.00 -5.74
C LEU A 124 -3.58 -1.50 -7.18
N TYR A 125 -2.44 -1.96 -7.66
CA TYR A 125 -2.23 -2.46 -9.03
C TYR A 125 -2.33 -3.99 -9.13
N THR A 126 -2.76 -4.66 -8.05
CA THR A 126 -3.05 -6.09 -8.11
C THR A 126 -4.43 -6.35 -8.69
N GLY A 127 -4.55 -7.32 -9.59
CA GLY A 127 -5.85 -7.69 -10.16
C GLY A 127 -6.91 -8.07 -9.12
N SER A 128 -6.48 -8.44 -7.90
CA SER A 128 -7.40 -8.70 -6.77
C SER A 128 -8.04 -7.42 -6.25
N VAL A 129 -7.25 -6.36 -6.04
CA VAL A 129 -7.76 -5.08 -5.53
C VAL A 129 -8.56 -4.36 -6.62
N GLU A 130 -8.11 -4.41 -7.87
CA GLU A 130 -8.88 -3.92 -9.02
C GLU A 130 -10.25 -4.60 -9.11
N LYS A 131 -10.30 -5.95 -8.94
CA LYS A 131 -11.55 -6.69 -8.93
C LYS A 131 -12.45 -6.32 -7.76
N MET A 132 -11.89 -6.06 -6.58
CA MET A 132 -12.66 -5.55 -5.44
C MET A 132 -13.29 -4.19 -5.77
N LYS A 133 -12.53 -3.26 -6.38
CA LYS A 133 -13.03 -1.94 -6.81
C LYS A 133 -14.15 -2.09 -7.85
N GLU A 134 -13.95 -2.92 -8.86
CA GLU A 134 -14.99 -3.22 -9.87
C GLU A 134 -16.30 -3.70 -9.22
N ILE A 135 -16.21 -4.62 -8.26
CA ILE A 135 -17.38 -5.15 -7.55
C ILE A 135 -18.06 -4.07 -6.70
N VAL A 136 -17.29 -3.23 -6.03
CA VAL A 136 -17.82 -2.10 -5.23
C VAL A 136 -18.49 -1.09 -6.14
N ASP A 137 -17.85 -0.65 -7.21
CA ASP A 137 -18.34 0.38 -8.13
C ASP A 137 -19.58 -0.09 -8.92
N SER A 138 -19.70 -1.39 -9.19
CA SER A 138 -20.89 -1.97 -9.81
C SER A 138 -22.14 -1.91 -8.91
N GLY A 139 -21.98 -1.56 -7.63
CA GLY A 139 -23.07 -1.57 -6.64
C GLY A 139 -23.55 -2.98 -6.25
N GLN A 140 -22.83 -4.03 -6.65
CA GLN A 140 -23.19 -5.41 -6.41
C GLN A 140 -23.29 -5.75 -4.92
N ILE A 141 -22.40 -5.17 -4.09
CA ILE A 141 -22.43 -5.37 -2.63
C ILE A 141 -23.37 -4.41 -1.91
N GLY A 142 -23.95 -3.42 -2.62
CA GLY A 142 -24.72 -2.33 -2.03
C GLY A 142 -23.82 -1.30 -1.35
N ASN A 143 -24.35 -0.62 -0.33
CA ASN A 143 -23.57 0.35 0.45
C ASN A 143 -22.63 -0.38 1.42
N ILE A 144 -21.36 0.01 1.43
CA ILE A 144 -20.40 -0.55 2.39
C ILE A 144 -20.80 -0.11 3.80
N LYS A 145 -20.90 -1.06 4.72
CA LYS A 145 -21.21 -0.83 6.14
C LYS A 145 -19.99 -0.94 7.02
N TYR A 146 -19.10 -1.86 6.70
CA TYR A 146 -17.86 -2.03 7.44
C TYR A 146 -16.75 -2.61 6.56
N LEU A 147 -15.51 -2.40 7.01
CA LEU A 147 -14.33 -3.05 6.48
C LEU A 147 -13.45 -3.49 7.65
N ASP A 148 -13.08 -4.77 7.67
CA ASP A 148 -12.14 -5.34 8.63
C ASP A 148 -10.90 -5.84 7.90
N GLY A 149 -9.74 -5.28 8.24
CA GLY A 149 -8.43 -5.69 7.73
C GLY A 149 -7.60 -6.37 8.81
N THR A 150 -7.00 -7.50 8.48
CA THR A 150 -6.02 -8.17 9.34
C THR A 150 -4.75 -8.42 8.55
N ARG A 151 -3.65 -7.83 9.00
CA ARG A 151 -2.31 -7.99 8.44
C ARG A 151 -1.32 -8.30 9.54
N ILE A 152 -1.11 -9.59 9.78
CA ILE A 152 -0.28 -10.09 10.87
C ILE A 152 0.68 -11.18 10.39
N ASN A 153 1.89 -11.22 10.93
CA ASN A 153 2.91 -12.24 10.68
C ASN A 153 4.06 -12.10 11.68
N LEU A 154 4.95 -13.10 11.75
CA LEU A 154 6.29 -12.87 12.27
C LEU A 154 7.06 -12.06 11.24
N GLY A 155 7.18 -10.76 11.50
CA GLY A 155 7.78 -9.78 10.59
C GLY A 155 9.19 -9.38 10.99
N LEU A 156 9.79 -8.53 10.14
CA LEU A 156 11.00 -7.81 10.51
C LEU A 156 10.56 -6.61 11.35
N PHE A 157 10.95 -6.58 12.61
CA PHE A 157 10.74 -5.45 13.50
C PHE A 157 11.54 -4.26 12.98
N GLN A 158 10.84 -3.21 12.55
CA GLN A 158 11.46 -1.99 12.07
C GLN A 158 12.03 -1.19 13.26
N GLN A 159 13.03 -0.35 12.98
CA GLN A 159 13.67 0.48 14.00
C GLN A 159 13.33 1.97 13.85
N ASP A 160 12.70 2.34 12.76
CA ASP A 160 12.42 3.72 12.38
C ASP A 160 10.91 4.04 12.27
N VAL A 161 10.06 3.03 12.18
CA VAL A 161 8.60 3.18 12.13
C VAL A 161 7.90 2.05 12.88
N ASN A 162 6.69 2.31 13.38
CA ASN A 162 5.91 1.27 14.05
C ASN A 162 5.09 0.42 13.05
N VAL A 163 4.42 -0.61 13.57
CA VAL A 163 3.68 -1.60 12.78
C VAL A 163 2.56 -1.00 11.93
N LEU A 164 1.94 0.12 12.34
CA LEU A 164 0.92 0.79 11.51
C LEU A 164 1.54 1.44 10.28
N TRP A 165 2.65 2.16 10.43
CA TRP A 165 3.36 2.76 9.30
C TRP A 165 3.88 1.73 8.30
N ASP A 166 4.35 0.58 8.82
CA ASP A 166 4.86 -0.48 7.94
C ASP A 166 3.73 -1.28 7.28
N LEU A 167 2.77 -1.81 8.06
CA LEU A 167 1.76 -2.75 7.56
C LEU A 167 0.45 -2.06 7.16
N ALA A 168 -0.09 -1.16 8.00
CA ALA A 168 -1.40 -0.56 7.73
C ALA A 168 -1.39 0.39 6.54
N SER A 169 -0.23 0.94 6.14
CA SER A 169 -0.11 1.79 4.95
C SER A 169 -0.65 1.11 3.68
N HIS A 170 -0.44 -0.20 3.54
CA HIS A 170 -1.00 -1.00 2.46
C HIS A 170 -2.53 -1.09 2.53
N ASP A 171 -3.06 -1.43 3.72
CA ASP A 171 -4.50 -1.62 3.89
C ASP A 171 -5.24 -0.27 3.84
N ILE A 172 -4.64 0.81 4.37
CA ILE A 172 -5.17 2.18 4.25
C ILE A 172 -5.24 2.61 2.78
N SER A 173 -4.25 2.27 1.96
CA SER A 173 -4.30 2.58 0.53
C SER A 173 -5.47 1.87 -0.16
N VAL A 174 -5.72 0.60 0.17
CA VAL A 174 -6.88 -0.15 -0.33
C VAL A 174 -8.21 0.43 0.19
N VAL A 175 -8.27 0.78 1.48
CA VAL A 175 -9.45 1.46 2.07
C VAL A 175 -9.76 2.74 1.31
N ASN A 176 -8.79 3.61 1.11
CA ASN A 176 -8.97 4.89 0.40
C ASN A 176 -9.32 4.69 -1.09
N TYR A 177 -8.89 3.58 -1.69
CA TYR A 177 -9.22 3.24 -3.07
C TYR A 177 -10.67 2.74 -3.21
N LEU A 178 -11.16 1.99 -2.22
CA LEU A 178 -12.53 1.46 -2.22
C LEU A 178 -13.56 2.48 -1.71
N ILE A 179 -13.17 3.39 -0.81
CA ILE A 179 -14.05 4.30 -0.08
C ILE A 179 -13.64 5.74 -0.38
N GLU A 180 -14.52 6.49 -1.04
CA GLU A 180 -14.26 7.89 -1.44
C GLU A 180 -14.44 8.88 -0.27
N GLU A 181 -15.14 8.47 0.80
CA GLU A 181 -15.40 9.30 1.97
C GLU A 181 -14.16 9.41 2.87
N ARG A 182 -13.95 10.55 3.51
CA ARG A 182 -12.89 10.72 4.51
C ARG A 182 -13.39 10.34 5.91
N PRO A 183 -12.56 9.71 6.74
CA PRO A 183 -12.95 9.36 8.10
C PRO A 183 -13.22 10.63 8.94
N LYS A 184 -14.29 10.59 9.74
CA LYS A 184 -14.64 11.64 10.69
C LYS A 184 -13.80 11.57 11.96
N THR A 185 -13.53 10.36 12.43
CA THR A 185 -12.69 10.11 13.62
C THR A 185 -11.76 8.95 13.39
N ILE A 186 -10.57 9.04 13.97
CA ILE A 186 -9.53 8.03 13.92
C ILE A 186 -9.14 7.70 15.36
N GLN A 187 -9.06 6.41 15.69
CA GLN A 187 -8.57 5.91 16.96
C GLN A 187 -7.53 4.83 16.70
N ALA A 188 -6.35 4.98 17.28
CA ALA A 188 -5.30 3.99 17.26
C ALA A 188 -4.95 3.54 18.68
N THR A 189 -4.68 2.26 18.84
CA THR A 189 -4.16 1.67 20.07
C THR A 189 -3.05 0.71 19.71
N GLY A 190 -1.89 0.88 20.30
CA GLY A 190 -0.73 0.02 20.07
C GLY A 190 -0.01 -0.34 21.34
N ILE A 191 0.84 -1.35 21.26
CA ILE A 191 1.69 -1.77 22.37
C ILE A 191 3.07 -2.20 21.84
N CYS A 192 4.11 -1.83 22.57
CA CYS A 192 5.47 -2.28 22.39
C CYS A 192 5.77 -3.44 23.34
N HIS A 193 6.26 -4.57 22.80
CA HIS A 193 6.74 -5.72 23.59
C HIS A 193 8.26 -5.88 23.51
N THR A 194 8.94 -4.89 22.95
CA THR A 194 10.39 -4.84 22.78
C THR A 194 10.94 -3.59 23.47
N ASP A 195 12.23 -3.55 23.77
CA ASP A 195 12.86 -2.45 24.53
C ASP A 195 13.15 -1.19 23.66
N ASN A 196 12.47 -1.04 22.49
CA ASN A 196 12.77 0.04 21.55
C ASN A 196 11.67 1.09 21.44
N ASP A 197 10.64 1.04 22.30
CA ASP A 197 9.48 1.96 22.31
C ASP A 197 8.71 2.07 20.98
N ILE A 198 8.83 1.04 20.10
CA ILE A 198 8.14 0.98 18.83
C ILE A 198 7.03 -0.07 18.90
N GLU A 199 5.78 0.33 18.65
CA GLU A 199 4.65 -0.58 18.72
C GLU A 199 4.75 -1.67 17.65
N ASN A 200 4.73 -2.93 18.09
CA ASN A 200 4.80 -4.13 17.27
C ASN A 200 3.44 -4.83 17.08
N ILE A 201 2.44 -4.40 17.85
CA ILE A 201 1.02 -4.74 17.67
C ILE A 201 0.22 -3.45 17.76
N ALA A 202 -0.70 -3.23 16.81
CA ALA A 202 -1.58 -2.08 16.84
C ALA A 202 -2.91 -2.33 16.13
N TYR A 203 -3.92 -1.60 16.60
CA TYR A 203 -5.28 -1.59 16.07
C TYR A 203 -5.65 -0.17 15.67
N LEU A 204 -6.26 -0.03 14.50
CA LEU A 204 -6.71 1.25 13.98
C LEU A 204 -8.22 1.18 13.68
N THR A 205 -8.99 2.13 14.18
CA THR A 205 -10.41 2.26 13.89
C THR A 205 -10.72 3.60 13.25
N LEU A 206 -11.36 3.58 12.08
CA LEU A 206 -11.82 4.75 11.36
C LEU A 206 -13.34 4.76 11.37
N LYS A 207 -13.97 5.89 11.75
CA LYS A 207 -15.42 6.08 11.69
C LYS A 207 -15.76 7.19 10.69
N TYR A 208 -16.77 6.98 9.88
CA TYR A 208 -17.20 7.86 8.81
C TYR A 208 -18.56 8.50 9.12
N VAL A 209 -18.89 9.59 8.43
CA VAL A 209 -20.18 10.29 8.62
C VAL A 209 -21.34 9.42 8.15
N SER A 210 -21.15 8.63 7.10
CA SER A 210 -22.11 7.67 6.56
C SER A 210 -22.51 6.54 7.53
N GLY A 211 -21.81 6.38 8.66
CA GLY A 211 -21.94 5.27 9.58
C GLY A 211 -21.05 4.06 9.24
N LEU A 212 -20.29 4.15 8.15
CA LEU A 212 -19.25 3.16 7.83
C LEU A 212 -18.19 3.14 8.94
N ILE A 213 -17.73 1.94 9.26
CA ILE A 213 -16.59 1.72 10.17
C ILE A 213 -15.52 0.88 9.49
N VAL A 214 -14.28 1.25 9.67
CA VAL A 214 -13.10 0.45 9.24
C VAL A 214 -12.29 0.09 10.47
N HIS A 215 -11.89 -1.17 10.58
CA HIS A 215 -11.00 -1.67 11.61
C HIS A 215 -9.81 -2.38 10.98
N LEU A 216 -8.60 -2.04 11.40
CA LEU A 216 -7.36 -2.66 10.93
C LEU A 216 -6.58 -3.23 12.12
N ASN A 217 -6.16 -4.49 11.99
CA ASN A 217 -5.34 -5.21 12.95
C ASN A 217 -3.96 -5.48 12.32
N CYS A 218 -2.91 -4.94 12.92
CA CYS A 218 -1.54 -5.07 12.45
C CYS A 218 -0.63 -5.65 13.54
N SER A 219 0.18 -6.66 13.20
CA SER A 219 1.12 -7.26 14.14
C SER A 219 2.33 -7.87 13.44
N TRP A 220 3.53 -7.62 13.99
CA TRP A 220 4.75 -8.33 13.63
C TRP A 220 4.98 -9.58 14.48
N SER A 221 4.19 -9.79 15.54
CA SER A 221 4.44 -10.81 16.57
C SER A 221 3.62 -12.09 16.39
N SER A 222 2.85 -12.19 15.30
CA SER A 222 2.00 -13.35 15.07
C SER A 222 2.77 -14.49 14.37
N PRO A 223 2.83 -15.71 14.95
CA PRO A 223 3.41 -16.86 14.25
C PRO A 223 2.57 -17.32 13.05
N VAL A 224 1.30 -16.94 13.01
CA VAL A 224 0.40 -17.17 11.88
C VAL A 224 0.39 -15.95 10.98
N LYS A 225 0.64 -16.16 9.69
CA LYS A 225 0.52 -15.09 8.68
C LYS A 225 -0.92 -15.01 8.20
N ILE A 226 -1.54 -13.84 8.38
CA ILE A 226 -2.85 -13.50 7.84
C ILE A 226 -2.75 -12.18 7.09
N ARG A 227 -3.31 -12.13 5.88
CA ARG A 227 -3.48 -10.92 5.07
C ARG A 227 -4.86 -10.95 4.45
N GLN A 228 -5.84 -10.46 5.18
CA GLN A 228 -7.24 -10.55 4.81
C GLN A 228 -7.93 -9.21 4.97
N ILE A 229 -8.84 -8.90 4.04
CA ILE A 229 -9.75 -7.77 4.12
C ILE A 229 -11.19 -8.30 3.90
N LEU A 230 -12.08 -7.97 4.81
CA LEU A 230 -13.51 -8.20 4.71
C LEU A 230 -14.20 -6.88 4.37
N VAL A 231 -15.00 -6.83 3.31
CA VAL A 231 -15.80 -5.66 2.95
C VAL A 231 -17.27 -6.03 3.01
N GLY A 232 -17.94 -5.65 4.09
CA GLY A 232 -19.35 -5.92 4.30
C GLY A 232 -20.23 -4.82 3.74
N GLY A 233 -21.02 -5.16 2.73
CA GLY A 233 -22.10 -4.31 2.20
C GLY A 233 -23.45 -4.69 2.77
N ASP A 234 -24.49 -3.90 2.46
CA ASP A 234 -25.86 -4.20 2.85
C ASP A 234 -26.51 -5.31 2.00
N LYS A 235 -25.91 -5.67 0.85
CA LYS A 235 -26.39 -6.75 -0.01
C LYS A 235 -25.51 -7.97 0.03
N LYS A 236 -24.19 -7.79 -0.13
CA LYS A 236 -23.20 -8.88 -0.22
C LYS A 236 -21.93 -8.49 0.53
N MET A 237 -21.05 -9.46 0.72
CA MET A 237 -19.75 -9.27 1.37
C MET A 237 -18.63 -9.75 0.45
N ILE A 238 -17.53 -8.99 0.39
CA ILE A 238 -16.29 -9.42 -0.24
C ILE A 238 -15.35 -9.93 0.86
N VAL A 239 -14.72 -11.07 0.60
CA VAL A 239 -13.58 -11.58 1.37
C VAL A 239 -12.38 -11.59 0.44
N PHE A 240 -11.40 -10.76 0.75
CA PHE A 240 -10.09 -10.77 0.10
C PHE A 240 -9.08 -11.46 1.01
N ASN A 241 -8.34 -12.44 0.48
CA ASN A 241 -7.27 -13.13 1.17
C ASN A 241 -6.01 -13.12 0.27
N ASP A 242 -5.02 -12.29 0.62
CA ASP A 242 -3.82 -12.12 -0.20
C ASP A 242 -2.90 -13.35 -0.20
N ILE A 243 -2.95 -14.17 0.83
CA ILE A 243 -2.12 -15.39 0.91
C ILE A 243 -2.74 -16.58 0.17
N GLU A 244 -4.00 -16.47 -0.23
CA GLU A 244 -4.66 -17.49 -1.06
C GLU A 244 -4.09 -17.46 -2.49
N PRO A 245 -3.59 -18.59 -3.03
CA PRO A 245 -2.90 -18.55 -4.32
C PRO A 245 -3.85 -18.31 -5.52
N THR A 246 -5.06 -18.82 -5.47
CA THR A 246 -5.97 -18.86 -6.63
C THR A 246 -7.31 -18.15 -6.42
N GLU A 247 -7.88 -18.27 -5.23
CA GLU A 247 -9.23 -17.77 -4.90
C GLU A 247 -9.15 -16.54 -4.00
N LYS A 248 -8.30 -15.57 -4.36
CA LYS A 248 -8.00 -14.40 -3.52
C LYS A 248 -9.23 -13.58 -3.15
N VAL A 249 -10.24 -13.51 -4.03
CA VAL A 249 -11.47 -12.74 -3.81
C VAL A 249 -12.67 -13.67 -3.89
N LYS A 250 -13.50 -13.63 -2.84
CA LYS A 250 -14.79 -14.35 -2.77
C LYS A 250 -15.90 -13.36 -2.46
N VAL A 251 -17.02 -13.49 -3.16
CA VAL A 251 -18.22 -12.68 -2.94
C VAL A 251 -19.30 -13.57 -2.35
N TYR A 252 -19.70 -13.28 -1.13
CA TYR A 252 -20.74 -13.99 -0.41
C TYR A 252 -22.07 -13.26 -0.61
N ASP A 253 -23.03 -13.92 -1.27
CA ASP A 253 -24.41 -13.43 -1.40
C ASP A 253 -25.21 -13.81 -0.15
N ARG A 254 -24.79 -13.29 0.98
CA ARG A 254 -25.42 -13.52 2.29
C ARG A 254 -25.58 -12.19 2.99
N GLY A 255 -26.66 -12.05 3.71
CA GLY A 255 -26.99 -10.83 4.40
C GLY A 255 -28.19 -10.96 5.30
N TYR A 256 -28.64 -9.85 5.80
CA TYR A 256 -29.84 -9.77 6.63
C TYR A 256 -30.66 -8.55 6.22
N THR A 257 -31.97 -8.65 6.41
CA THR A 257 -32.90 -7.54 6.24
C THR A 257 -33.50 -7.22 7.60
N VAL A 258 -33.52 -5.94 7.93
CA VAL A 258 -34.20 -5.44 9.13
C VAL A 258 -35.66 -5.15 8.74
N ILE A 259 -36.60 -5.85 9.32
CA ILE A 259 -38.02 -5.62 9.13
C ILE A 259 -38.52 -4.84 10.34
N PRO A 260 -38.92 -3.54 10.17
CA PRO A 260 -39.54 -2.79 11.26
C PRO A 260 -40.89 -3.44 11.65
N ASP A 261 -41.07 -3.78 12.90
CA ASP A 261 -42.37 -4.20 13.44
C ASP A 261 -42.95 -3.03 14.24
N ASP A 262 -43.79 -2.23 13.59
CA ASP A 262 -44.41 -1.05 14.17
C ASP A 262 -45.40 -1.39 15.31
N GLU A 263 -45.99 -2.62 15.36
CA GLU A 263 -46.92 -3.01 16.38
C GLU A 263 -46.27 -3.50 17.68
N LYS A 264 -45.04 -4.04 17.61
CA LYS A 264 -44.39 -4.71 18.76
C LYS A 264 -43.15 -4.04 19.27
N LYS A 265 -42.66 -2.97 18.63
CA LYS A 265 -41.31 -2.35 18.90
C LYS A 265 -40.17 -3.37 18.86
N LYS A 266 -40.33 -4.47 18.12
CA LYS A 266 -39.29 -5.49 17.94
C LYS A 266 -38.70 -5.35 16.56
N VAL A 267 -37.38 -5.41 16.50
CA VAL A 267 -36.64 -5.52 15.24
C VAL A 267 -36.59 -6.99 14.88
N LEU A 268 -37.23 -7.37 13.77
CA LEU A 268 -37.08 -8.70 13.19
C LEU A 268 -35.93 -8.68 12.19
N ILE A 269 -35.10 -9.68 12.29
CA ILE A 269 -33.97 -9.87 11.36
C ILE A 269 -34.30 -11.11 10.54
N ASP A 270 -34.36 -10.91 9.22
CA ASP A 270 -34.48 -12.01 8.27
C ASP A 270 -33.13 -12.25 7.62
N TYR A 271 -32.62 -13.48 7.68
CA TYR A 271 -31.34 -13.89 7.15
C TYR A 271 -31.50 -14.41 5.72
N ARG A 272 -30.72 -13.85 4.81
CA ARG A 272 -30.65 -14.29 3.44
C ARG A 272 -29.43 -15.16 3.21
N LEU A 273 -29.60 -16.37 2.72
CA LEU A 273 -28.57 -17.31 2.33
C LEU A 273 -28.57 -17.43 0.80
N GLY A 274 -27.45 -17.16 0.20
CA GLY A 274 -27.20 -17.28 -1.24
C GLY A 274 -25.82 -17.85 -1.52
N ASP A 275 -25.42 -17.78 -2.78
CA ASP A 275 -24.21 -18.41 -3.30
C ASP A 275 -22.93 -17.70 -2.84
N VAL A 276 -21.80 -18.41 -2.99
CA VAL A 276 -20.46 -17.82 -2.94
C VAL A 276 -19.90 -17.83 -4.35
N THR A 277 -19.54 -16.65 -4.85
CA THR A 277 -18.95 -16.48 -6.17
C THR A 277 -17.45 -16.20 -6.05
N ILE A 278 -16.65 -16.88 -6.85
CA ILE A 278 -15.22 -16.63 -6.98
C ILE A 278 -14.98 -15.99 -8.34
N PRO A 279 -14.78 -14.67 -8.40
CA PRO A 279 -14.56 -13.98 -9.66
C PRO A 279 -13.20 -14.35 -10.26
N LYS A 280 -13.13 -14.41 -11.59
CA LYS A 280 -11.86 -14.56 -12.30
C LYS A 280 -11.01 -13.31 -12.10
N ILE A 281 -9.77 -13.49 -11.70
CA ILE A 281 -8.79 -12.42 -11.47
C ILE A 281 -7.60 -12.66 -12.40
N HIS A 282 -7.10 -11.60 -13.02
CA HIS A 282 -5.81 -11.64 -13.68
C HIS A 282 -4.72 -11.51 -12.62
N LEU A 283 -3.98 -12.59 -12.39
CA LEU A 283 -2.87 -12.59 -11.44
C LEU A 283 -1.64 -11.99 -12.15
N THR A 284 -1.38 -10.73 -11.88
CA THR A 284 -0.15 -10.04 -12.26
C THR A 284 0.70 -9.76 -11.03
N GLU A 285 2.01 -9.68 -11.19
CA GLU A 285 2.86 -9.16 -10.12
C GLU A 285 2.48 -7.69 -9.86
N ALA A 286 2.38 -7.32 -8.59
CA ALA A 286 1.91 -5.98 -8.17
C ALA A 286 2.74 -4.81 -8.74
N LEU A 287 4.02 -5.04 -9.06
CA LEU A 287 4.91 -4.05 -9.68
C LEU A 287 4.80 -3.99 -11.21
N ASN A 288 4.00 -4.85 -11.84
CA ASN A 288 3.80 -4.88 -13.30
C ASN A 288 2.47 -4.20 -13.72
N GLY A 289 1.74 -3.62 -12.75
CA GLY A 289 0.47 -2.94 -12.96
C GLY A 289 0.58 -1.49 -13.39
#